data_adb70a358a5802b31542c55f65d3109f
#
_entry.id   adb70a358a5802b31542c55f65d3109f
#
_cell.length_a   1.000
_cell.length_b   1.000
_cell.length_c   1.000
_cell.angle_alpha   90.00
_cell.angle_beta   90.00
_cell.angle_gamma   90.00
#
_symmetry.space_group_name_H-M   'P 1'
#
loop_
_entity.id
_entity.type
_entity.pdbx_description
1 polymer ?
#
loop_
_entity_poly.entity_id
_entity_poly.type
_entity_poly.pdbx_seq_one_letter_code
_entity_poly.pdbx_strand_id
1 'polypeptide(L)'
;MSAPIVCRAVAIAFLLCPFLAAQQSASAPSSTTTCNLDDGRQVYIRYNPVSPNKERVSNGKAWTPGGAAMTLFTEAQLTLGSSMIPVGAYSVYPIPGKDHWTLAVNKNVTAGATYDEKTDLARAPMETAQLPQSSDALEVAFAHVGPKCTLRIYYGKSASFADFTAK
;
A
#
# COMPACT_ATOMS: atom_id res chain seq x y z
N MET A 1 52.32 71.65 -2.50
CA MET A 1 51.14 71.52 -1.63
C MET A 1 50.33 70.26 -2.10
N SER A 2 50.57 69.15 -1.42
CA SER A 2 50.04 67.85 -1.82
C SER A 2 48.87 67.47 -0.91
N ALA A 3 47.71 67.18 -1.45
CA ALA A 3 46.55 66.71 -0.71
C ALA A 3 46.55 65.16 -0.67
N PRO A 4 46.20 64.50 0.47
CA PRO A 4 46.17 63.10 0.55
C PRO A 4 44.81 62.55 0.07
N ILE A 5 44.88 61.50 -0.75
CA ILE A 5 43.74 60.72 -1.21
C ILE A 5 43.35 59.74 -0.10
N VAL A 6 42.12 59.89 0.44
CA VAL A 6 41.54 59.01 1.41
C VAL A 6 40.85 57.87 0.65
N CYS A 7 41.44 56.65 0.70
CA CYS A 7 40.84 55.44 0.15
C CYS A 7 39.80 54.91 1.15
N ARG A 8 38.49 55.02 0.84
CA ARG A 8 37.44 54.39 1.62
C ARG A 8 37.28 52.94 1.17
N ALA A 9 37.65 51.99 2.03
CA ALA A 9 37.37 50.59 1.85
C ALA A 9 35.89 50.32 2.11
N VAL A 10 35.18 49.89 1.06
CA VAL A 10 33.80 49.36 1.17
C VAL A 10 33.88 47.88 1.50
N ALA A 11 33.53 47.53 2.73
CA ALA A 11 33.40 46.13 3.14
C ALA A 11 32.05 45.57 2.62
N ILE A 12 32.11 44.72 1.63
CA ILE A 12 30.94 43.97 1.13
C ILE A 12 30.77 42.75 2.04
N ALA A 13 29.77 42.81 2.93
CA ALA A 13 29.36 41.66 3.73
C ALA A 13 28.57 40.67 2.85
N PHE A 14 29.18 39.57 2.48
CA PHE A 14 28.46 38.44 1.87
C PHE A 14 27.58 37.76 2.92
N LEU A 15 26.27 37.96 2.86
CA LEU A 15 25.27 37.19 3.58
C LEU A 15 25.20 35.79 2.98
N LEU A 16 25.86 34.84 3.60
CA LEU A 16 25.69 33.42 3.36
C LEU A 16 24.28 32.99 3.84
N CYS A 17 23.32 32.92 2.92
CA CYS A 17 22.05 32.34 3.18
C CYS A 17 22.20 30.81 3.16
N PRO A 18 21.99 30.06 4.27
CA PRO A 18 22.02 28.62 4.22
C PRO A 18 20.79 28.14 3.44
N PHE A 19 21.00 27.60 2.25
CA PHE A 19 19.96 26.81 1.56
C PHE A 19 19.67 25.58 2.43
N LEU A 20 18.55 25.60 3.17
CA LEU A 20 17.94 24.38 3.69
C LEU A 20 17.45 23.60 2.48
N ALA A 21 18.26 22.62 2.04
CA ALA A 21 17.79 21.60 1.13
C ALA A 21 16.71 20.78 1.89
N ALA A 22 15.45 21.04 1.61
CA ALA A 22 14.36 20.18 2.03
C ALA A 22 14.63 18.80 1.41
N GLN A 23 15.05 17.85 2.25
CA GLN A 23 15.13 16.43 1.86
C GLN A 23 13.69 15.96 1.60
N GLN A 24 13.29 15.95 0.34
CA GLN A 24 12.11 15.22 -0.08
C GLN A 24 12.38 13.74 0.22
N SER A 25 11.74 13.23 1.28
CA SER A 25 11.68 11.80 1.54
C SER A 25 11.08 11.16 0.31
N ALA A 26 11.88 10.44 -0.48
CA ALA A 26 11.39 9.66 -1.60
C ALA A 26 10.37 8.66 -1.04
N SER A 27 9.10 8.84 -1.34
CA SER A 27 8.07 7.87 -1.00
C SER A 27 8.44 6.54 -1.67
N ALA A 28 8.35 5.43 -0.94
CA ALA A 28 8.57 4.10 -1.51
C ALA A 28 7.69 3.93 -2.76
N PRO A 29 8.19 3.27 -3.83
CA PRO A 29 7.42 3.06 -5.04
C PRO A 29 6.13 2.33 -4.68
N SER A 30 4.98 2.89 -5.07
CA SER A 30 3.67 2.26 -4.91
C SER A 30 3.16 1.76 -6.25
N SER A 31 2.47 0.63 -6.23
CA SER A 31 1.79 0.04 -7.37
C SER A 31 0.28 0.03 -7.14
N THR A 32 -0.47 -0.01 -8.23
CA THR A 32 -1.93 -0.09 -8.19
C THR A 32 -2.40 -1.17 -9.14
N THR A 33 -3.35 -1.97 -8.68
CA THR A 33 -4.10 -2.93 -9.51
C THR A 33 -5.58 -2.59 -9.47
N THR A 34 -6.28 -2.74 -10.60
CA THR A 34 -7.68 -2.36 -10.75
C THR A 34 -8.50 -3.51 -11.30
N CYS A 35 -9.71 -3.68 -10.76
CA CYS A 35 -10.77 -4.48 -11.32
C CYS A 35 -11.84 -3.53 -11.86
N ASN A 36 -12.13 -3.58 -13.16
CA ASN A 36 -13.19 -2.82 -13.79
C ASN A 36 -14.44 -3.70 -13.83
N LEU A 37 -15.52 -3.26 -13.20
CA LEU A 37 -16.80 -3.94 -13.21
C LEU A 37 -17.54 -3.72 -14.54
N ASP A 38 -18.48 -4.59 -14.86
CA ASP A 38 -19.24 -4.54 -16.14
C ASP A 38 -20.04 -3.24 -16.32
N ASP A 39 -20.38 -2.55 -15.24
CA ASP A 39 -21.07 -1.26 -15.23
C ASP A 39 -20.14 -0.03 -15.25
N GLY A 40 -18.83 -0.26 -15.36
CA GLY A 40 -17.80 0.78 -15.42
C GLY A 40 -17.27 1.25 -14.07
N ARG A 41 -17.88 0.84 -12.93
CA ARG A 41 -17.36 1.12 -11.60
C ARG A 41 -16.04 0.36 -11.38
N GLN A 42 -15.19 0.90 -10.51
CA GLN A 42 -13.87 0.36 -10.27
C GLN A 42 -13.66 -0.09 -8.82
N VAL A 43 -12.88 -1.14 -8.68
CA VAL A 43 -12.30 -1.59 -7.41
C VAL A 43 -10.79 -1.64 -7.62
N TYR A 44 -10.01 -0.93 -6.80
CA TYR A 44 -8.57 -0.95 -6.94
C TYR A 44 -7.84 -1.03 -5.61
N ILE A 45 -6.65 -1.62 -5.64
CA ILE A 45 -5.76 -1.73 -4.49
C ILE A 45 -4.45 -1.03 -4.81
N ARG A 46 -4.01 -0.16 -3.89
CA ARG A 46 -2.68 0.41 -3.85
C ARG A 46 -1.83 -0.36 -2.84
N TYR A 47 -0.61 -0.69 -3.20
CA TYR A 47 0.31 -1.45 -2.36
C TYR A 47 1.77 -1.09 -2.65
N ASN A 48 2.68 -1.45 -1.74
CA ASN A 48 4.12 -1.30 -1.94
C ASN A 48 4.70 -2.65 -2.40
N PRO A 49 5.32 -2.75 -3.59
CA PRO A 49 6.04 -3.95 -4.00
C PRO A 49 7.30 -4.11 -3.14
N VAL A 50 7.38 -5.23 -2.42
CA VAL A 50 8.52 -5.58 -1.55
C VAL A 50 9.06 -6.94 -1.94
N SER A 51 10.38 -7.11 -1.81
CA SER A 51 11.03 -8.37 -2.15
C SER A 51 10.97 -9.37 -0.99
N PRO A 52 10.67 -10.66 -1.24
CA PRO A 52 10.73 -11.73 -0.25
C PRO A 52 12.09 -11.89 0.44
N ASN A 53 13.16 -11.44 -0.21
CA ASN A 53 14.50 -11.44 0.37
C ASN A 53 14.72 -10.34 1.41
N LYS A 54 13.90 -9.29 1.39
CA LYS A 54 14.02 -8.13 2.29
C LYS A 54 13.00 -8.13 3.42
N GLU A 55 11.87 -8.78 3.23
CA GLU A 55 10.77 -8.78 4.19
C GLU A 55 10.20 -10.19 4.35
N ARG A 56 10.06 -10.62 5.61
CA ARG A 56 9.46 -11.90 5.97
C ARG A 56 8.08 -11.70 6.57
N VAL A 57 7.13 -12.49 6.14
CA VAL A 57 5.80 -12.53 6.75
C VAL A 57 5.80 -13.44 7.98
N SER A 58 5.04 -13.06 8.99
CA SER A 58 4.90 -13.82 10.25
C SER A 58 3.48 -14.35 10.41
N ASN A 59 3.34 -15.62 10.76
CA ASN A 59 2.02 -16.21 10.99
C ASN A 59 1.29 -15.51 12.14
N GLY A 60 -0.01 -15.29 11.94
CA GLY A 60 -0.91 -14.66 12.91
C GLY A 60 -0.75 -13.15 13.05
N LYS A 61 0.13 -12.52 12.27
CA LYS A 61 0.33 -11.05 12.30
C LYS A 61 -0.19 -10.41 11.02
N ALA A 62 -0.92 -9.30 11.18
CA ALA A 62 -1.31 -8.49 10.04
C ALA A 62 -0.06 -7.98 9.31
N TRP A 63 0.02 -8.26 8.01
CA TRP A 63 1.18 -7.90 7.21
C TRP A 63 0.97 -6.54 6.55
N THR A 64 1.97 -5.68 6.67
CA THR A 64 2.05 -4.35 6.09
C THR A 64 3.24 -4.28 5.14
N PRO A 65 3.08 -4.63 3.85
CA PRO A 65 4.17 -4.66 2.89
C PRO A 65 4.90 -3.32 2.77
N GLY A 66 6.22 -3.32 2.98
CA GLY A 66 7.03 -2.10 3.00
C GLY A 66 6.67 -1.14 4.13
N GLY A 67 6.14 -1.66 5.24
CA GLY A 67 5.79 -0.88 6.43
C GLY A 67 4.44 -0.14 6.35
N ALA A 68 3.64 -0.36 5.31
CA ALA A 68 2.32 0.26 5.17
C ALA A 68 1.24 -0.75 4.78
N ALA A 69 0.03 -0.55 5.28
CA ALA A 69 -1.12 -1.32 4.85
C ALA A 69 -1.39 -1.11 3.35
N MET A 70 -1.88 -2.15 2.68
CA MET A 70 -2.48 -1.96 1.37
C MET A 70 -3.78 -1.16 1.51
N THR A 71 -4.15 -0.39 0.49
CA THR A 71 -5.38 0.41 0.52
C THR A 71 -6.31 -0.06 -0.60
N LEU A 72 -7.52 -0.48 -0.21
CA LEU A 72 -8.61 -0.79 -1.11
C LEU A 72 -9.46 0.46 -1.31
N PHE A 73 -9.80 0.76 -2.55
CA PHE A 73 -10.80 1.74 -2.93
C PHE A 73 -11.88 1.05 -3.76
N THR A 74 -13.13 1.33 -3.46
CA THR A 74 -14.25 0.75 -4.20
C THR A 74 -15.33 1.76 -4.51
N GLU A 75 -15.75 1.80 -5.76
CA GLU A 75 -16.89 2.59 -6.24
C GLU A 75 -18.20 1.78 -6.20
N ALA A 76 -18.11 0.49 -5.87
CA ALA A 76 -19.25 -0.40 -5.70
C ALA A 76 -19.33 -0.88 -4.25
N GLN A 77 -20.55 -1.17 -3.79
CA GLN A 77 -20.73 -1.99 -2.60
C GLN A 77 -20.22 -3.39 -2.90
N LEU A 78 -19.37 -3.93 -2.04
CA LEU A 78 -18.78 -5.27 -2.19
C LEU A 78 -19.25 -6.18 -1.06
N THR A 79 -19.11 -7.49 -1.29
CA THR A 79 -19.08 -8.49 -0.21
C THR A 79 -17.76 -9.22 -0.21
N LEU A 80 -17.23 -9.51 0.99
CA LEU A 80 -16.10 -10.39 1.24
C LEU A 80 -16.56 -11.46 2.23
N GLY A 81 -16.66 -12.71 1.77
CA GLY A 81 -17.37 -13.75 2.51
C GLY A 81 -18.83 -13.35 2.75
N SER A 82 -19.26 -13.33 4.02
CA SER A 82 -20.61 -12.87 4.40
C SER A 82 -20.70 -11.39 4.77
N SER A 83 -19.58 -10.68 4.82
CA SER A 83 -19.53 -9.29 5.27
C SER A 83 -19.68 -8.32 4.11
N MET A 84 -20.43 -7.23 4.35
CA MET A 84 -20.65 -6.16 3.39
C MET A 84 -19.61 -5.05 3.56
N ILE A 85 -19.08 -4.56 2.45
CA ILE A 85 -18.12 -3.47 2.38
C ILE A 85 -18.78 -2.34 1.57
N PRO A 86 -19.17 -1.22 2.19
CA PRO A 86 -19.70 -0.06 1.48
C PRO A 86 -18.70 0.55 0.50
N VAL A 87 -19.21 1.42 -0.39
CA VAL A 87 -18.37 2.30 -1.21
C VAL A 87 -17.44 3.12 -0.32
N GLY A 88 -16.15 3.19 -0.66
CA GLY A 88 -15.19 3.94 0.15
C GLY A 88 -13.75 3.46 0.05
N ALA A 89 -12.94 3.90 1.01
CA ALA A 89 -11.54 3.54 1.16
C ALA A 89 -11.31 2.75 2.45
N TYR A 90 -10.46 1.74 2.39
CA TYR A 90 -10.21 0.80 3.48
C TYR A 90 -8.74 0.37 3.50
N SER A 91 -8.21 0.11 4.68
CA SER A 91 -6.93 -0.60 4.78
C SER A 91 -7.16 -2.10 4.64
N VAL A 92 -6.23 -2.77 3.96
CA VAL A 92 -6.28 -4.21 3.72
C VAL A 92 -5.03 -4.86 4.28
N TYR A 93 -5.27 -5.90 5.07
CA TYR A 93 -4.21 -6.65 5.74
C TYR A 93 -4.33 -8.13 5.42
N PRO A 94 -3.39 -8.70 4.65
CA PRO A 94 -3.21 -10.15 4.63
C PRO A 94 -2.64 -10.59 5.98
N ILE A 95 -3.22 -11.63 6.57
CA ILE A 95 -2.77 -12.20 7.84
C ILE A 95 -2.39 -13.65 7.56
N PRO A 96 -1.08 -13.95 7.41
CA PRO A 96 -0.61 -15.31 7.17
C PRO A 96 -1.00 -16.25 8.30
N GLY A 97 -1.41 -17.47 7.96
CA GLY A 97 -1.70 -18.53 8.89
C GLY A 97 -0.95 -19.81 8.50
N LYS A 98 -1.02 -20.83 9.33
CA LYS A 98 -0.35 -22.11 9.06
C LYS A 98 -0.97 -22.82 7.85
N ASP A 99 -2.31 -22.88 7.80
CA ASP A 99 -3.06 -23.63 6.81
C ASP A 99 -3.61 -22.72 5.70
N HIS A 100 -4.04 -21.53 6.07
CA HIS A 100 -4.58 -20.52 5.15
C HIS A 100 -4.30 -19.12 5.65
N TRP A 101 -4.30 -18.17 4.75
CA TRP A 101 -4.24 -16.77 5.08
C TRP A 101 -5.65 -16.21 5.31
N THR A 102 -5.74 -15.14 6.07
CA THR A 102 -6.98 -14.37 6.24
C THR A 102 -6.78 -12.99 5.62
N LEU A 103 -7.76 -12.52 4.85
CA LEU A 103 -7.84 -11.14 4.40
C LEU A 103 -8.72 -10.35 5.38
N ALA A 104 -8.17 -9.29 5.96
CA ALA A 104 -8.91 -8.34 6.78
C ALA A 104 -9.07 -7.01 6.02
N VAL A 105 -10.30 -6.48 5.99
CA VAL A 105 -10.64 -5.16 5.47
C VAL A 105 -11.01 -4.28 6.66
N ASN A 106 -10.26 -3.21 6.86
CA ASN A 106 -10.29 -2.40 8.08
C ASN A 106 -10.70 -0.95 7.78
N LYS A 107 -11.49 -0.36 8.66
CA LYS A 107 -12.00 1.01 8.52
C LYS A 107 -10.93 2.09 8.74
N ASN A 108 -9.87 1.77 9.48
CA ASN A 108 -8.82 2.75 9.77
C ASN A 108 -7.87 2.87 8.59
N VAL A 109 -7.95 3.96 7.85
CA VAL A 109 -7.10 4.29 6.69
C VAL A 109 -5.97 5.25 7.03
N THR A 110 -5.74 5.54 8.31
CA THR A 110 -4.67 6.44 8.75
C THR A 110 -3.31 5.86 8.38
N ALA A 111 -2.52 6.62 7.65
CA ALA A 111 -1.18 6.20 7.25
C ALA A 111 -0.30 5.90 8.48
N GLY A 112 0.38 4.74 8.47
CA GLY A 112 1.23 4.31 9.59
C GLY A 112 0.50 3.84 10.84
N ALA A 113 -0.84 3.76 10.82
CA ALA A 113 -1.60 3.22 11.96
C ALA A 113 -1.24 1.76 12.21
N THR A 114 -1.16 1.39 13.48
CA THR A 114 -1.08 -0.01 13.90
C THR A 114 -2.41 -0.70 13.62
N TYR A 115 -2.35 -1.94 13.13
CA TYR A 115 -3.54 -2.74 12.92
C TYR A 115 -4.29 -2.99 14.23
N ASP A 116 -5.59 -2.72 14.22
CA ASP A 116 -6.53 -3.04 15.30
C ASP A 116 -7.69 -3.85 14.72
N GLU A 117 -7.77 -5.12 15.11
CA GLU A 117 -8.82 -6.05 14.67
C GLU A 117 -10.25 -5.58 15.01
N LYS A 118 -10.41 -4.76 16.06
CA LYS A 118 -11.72 -4.22 16.46
C LYS A 118 -12.30 -3.26 15.43
N THR A 119 -11.47 -2.73 14.54
CA THR A 119 -11.89 -1.84 13.45
C THR A 119 -12.05 -2.57 12.11
N ASP A 120 -11.94 -3.91 12.10
CA ASP A 120 -12.22 -4.70 10.92
C ASP A 120 -13.71 -4.61 10.53
N LEU A 121 -13.94 -4.37 9.26
CA LEU A 121 -15.27 -4.38 8.64
C LEU A 121 -15.62 -5.75 8.11
N ALA A 122 -14.63 -6.44 7.56
CA ALA A 122 -14.79 -7.76 6.98
C ALA A 122 -13.51 -8.59 7.16
N ARG A 123 -13.69 -9.90 7.35
CA ARG A 123 -12.60 -10.88 7.35
C ARG A 123 -13.04 -12.11 6.60
N ALA A 124 -12.18 -12.67 5.77
CA ALA A 124 -12.43 -13.91 5.08
C ALA A 124 -11.15 -14.75 4.96
N PRO A 125 -11.24 -16.08 5.00
CA PRO A 125 -10.12 -16.94 4.66
C PRO A 125 -9.76 -16.72 3.18
N MET A 126 -8.47 -16.80 2.88
CA MET A 126 -7.95 -16.79 1.52
C MET A 126 -7.62 -18.22 1.10
N GLU A 127 -7.95 -18.56 -0.13
CA GLU A 127 -7.40 -19.76 -0.76
C GLU A 127 -5.90 -19.57 -0.97
N THR A 128 -5.11 -20.61 -0.81
CA THR A 128 -3.65 -20.55 -0.96
C THR A 128 -3.16 -21.61 -1.93
N ALA A 129 -2.14 -21.28 -2.69
CA ALA A 129 -1.45 -22.19 -3.60
C ALA A 129 0.06 -21.97 -3.54
N GLN A 130 0.82 -23.02 -3.90
CA GLN A 130 2.27 -22.92 -4.07
C GLN A 130 2.59 -22.60 -5.53
N LEU A 131 3.49 -21.66 -5.72
CA LEU A 131 3.99 -21.31 -7.03
C LEU A 131 5.17 -22.20 -7.43
N PRO A 132 5.27 -22.61 -8.71
CA PRO A 132 6.41 -23.38 -9.20
C PRO A 132 7.71 -22.58 -9.17
N GLN A 133 7.61 -21.26 -9.32
CA GLN A 133 8.72 -20.30 -9.24
C GLN A 133 8.42 -19.23 -8.21
N SER A 134 9.47 -18.73 -7.54
CA SER A 134 9.32 -17.63 -6.58
C SER A 134 9.12 -16.32 -7.31
N SER A 135 8.16 -15.50 -6.85
CA SER A 135 8.07 -14.10 -7.29
C SER A 135 9.22 -13.29 -6.69
N ASP A 136 9.78 -12.36 -7.47
CA ASP A 136 10.89 -11.50 -7.04
C ASP A 136 10.44 -10.37 -6.12
N ALA A 137 9.17 -10.00 -6.22
CA ALA A 137 8.55 -8.99 -5.39
C ALA A 137 7.08 -9.34 -5.11
N LEU A 138 6.49 -8.67 -4.13
CA LEU A 138 5.04 -8.68 -3.94
C LEU A 138 4.37 -8.20 -5.22
N GLU A 139 3.50 -9.04 -5.75
CA GLU A 139 2.59 -8.71 -6.84
C GLU A 139 1.15 -8.88 -6.35
N VAL A 140 0.34 -7.86 -6.60
CA VAL A 140 -1.09 -7.87 -6.32
C VAL A 140 -1.82 -7.65 -7.64
N ALA A 141 -2.77 -8.52 -7.94
CA ALA A 141 -3.54 -8.48 -9.17
C ALA A 141 -5.03 -8.74 -8.88
N PHE A 142 -5.89 -8.31 -9.79
CA PHE A 142 -7.28 -8.74 -9.84
C PHE A 142 -7.53 -9.63 -11.06
N ALA A 143 -8.37 -10.67 -10.86
CA ALA A 143 -9.07 -11.31 -11.96
C ALA A 143 -10.55 -10.95 -11.86
N HIS A 144 -11.17 -10.63 -12.99
CA HIS A 144 -12.57 -10.23 -13.08
C HIS A 144 -13.38 -11.29 -13.82
N VAL A 145 -14.50 -11.72 -13.21
CA VAL A 145 -15.48 -12.61 -13.86
C VAL A 145 -16.89 -12.23 -13.36
N GLY A 146 -17.69 -11.64 -14.24
CA GLY A 146 -19.01 -11.13 -13.88
C GLY A 146 -18.95 -10.14 -12.71
N PRO A 147 -19.75 -10.28 -11.65
CA PRO A 147 -19.70 -9.37 -10.50
C PRO A 147 -18.50 -9.59 -9.58
N LYS A 148 -17.61 -10.53 -9.88
CA LYS A 148 -16.56 -10.97 -8.98
C LYS A 148 -15.20 -10.42 -9.38
N CYS A 149 -14.52 -9.76 -8.44
CA CYS A 149 -13.12 -9.35 -8.49
C CYS A 149 -12.31 -10.25 -7.54
N THR A 150 -11.60 -11.24 -8.06
CA THR A 150 -10.72 -12.09 -7.27
C THR A 150 -9.39 -11.37 -7.04
N LEU A 151 -9.14 -10.94 -5.81
CA LEU A 151 -7.83 -10.43 -5.39
C LEU A 151 -6.84 -11.59 -5.37
N ARG A 152 -5.69 -11.37 -6.00
CA ARG A 152 -4.58 -12.31 -6.05
C ARG A 152 -3.34 -11.66 -5.48
N ILE A 153 -2.71 -12.30 -4.50
CA ILE A 153 -1.48 -11.85 -3.86
C ILE A 153 -0.41 -12.91 -4.09
N TYR A 154 0.67 -12.54 -4.77
CA TYR A 154 1.82 -13.40 -5.02
C TYR A 154 3.01 -12.88 -4.24
N TYR A 155 3.59 -13.74 -3.38
CA TYR A 155 4.76 -13.38 -2.58
C TYR A 155 5.66 -14.58 -2.33
N GLY A 156 6.88 -14.51 -2.85
CA GLY A 156 7.80 -15.62 -2.83
C GLY A 156 7.21 -16.83 -3.58
N LYS A 157 7.13 -17.96 -2.93
CA LYS A 157 6.53 -19.20 -3.48
C LYS A 157 5.04 -19.37 -3.16
N SER A 158 4.41 -18.36 -2.59
CA SER A 158 3.00 -18.43 -2.17
C SER A 158 2.11 -17.56 -3.02
N ALA A 159 0.92 -18.06 -3.35
CA ALA A 159 -0.18 -17.30 -3.91
C ALA A 159 -1.38 -17.38 -2.96
N SER A 160 -2.09 -16.29 -2.77
CA SER A 160 -3.29 -16.22 -1.92
C SER A 160 -4.40 -15.48 -2.64
N PHE A 161 -5.65 -15.95 -2.51
CA PHE A 161 -6.78 -15.49 -3.30
C PHE A 161 -7.97 -15.17 -2.38
N ALA A 162 -8.66 -14.08 -2.66
CA ALA A 162 -9.92 -13.72 -2.00
C ALA A 162 -10.89 -13.07 -2.99
N ASP A 163 -12.16 -13.44 -2.90
CA ASP A 163 -13.21 -12.94 -3.79
C ASP A 163 -13.96 -11.77 -3.18
N PHE A 164 -13.93 -10.64 -3.87
CA PHE A 164 -14.86 -9.54 -3.68
C PHE A 164 -15.98 -9.66 -4.70
N THR A 165 -17.23 -9.63 -4.26
CA THR A 165 -18.39 -9.65 -5.16
C THR A 165 -19.10 -8.30 -5.10
N ALA A 166 -19.25 -7.64 -6.26
CA ALA A 166 -19.97 -6.38 -6.39
C ALA A 166 -21.49 -6.58 -6.32
N LYS A 167 -22.17 -5.59 -5.74
CA LYS A 167 -23.64 -5.51 -5.61
C LYS A 167 -24.17 -4.35 -6.43
#